data_eecb614910dfa2145b3ca7946817ce52
#
_entry.id   eecb614910dfa2145b3ca7946817ce52
#
_cell.length_a   1.000
_cell.length_b   1.000
_cell.length_c   1.000
_cell.angle_alpha   90.00
_cell.angle_beta   90.00
_cell.angle_gamma   90.00
#
_symmetry.space_group_name_H-M   'P 1'
#
loop_
_entity.id
_entity.type
_entity.pdbx_description
1 polymer ?
#
loop_
_entity_poly.entity_id
_entity_poly.type
_entity_poly.pdbx_seq_one_letter_code
_entity_poly.pdbx_strand_id
1 'polypeptide(L)'
;IASTIELLLNHCQRFYDRQFITRENINKDILVRFENLLSDYFESDQPQTVGLPSVQYAADRLHLSPNYFGDLIKKETGKSAQESIQLFVIEKAKERLYDENKTVSEVAYELGFKYPHHLSRLFKKVVGMTPNEYRM
;
A
#
# COMPACT_ATOMS: atom_id res chain seq x y z
N ILE A 1 -48.10 -16.30 -13.95
CA ILE A 1 -47.08 -17.33 -14.20
C ILE A 1 -45.87 -16.71 -14.90
N ALA A 2 -46.09 -15.93 -15.95
CA ALA A 2 -44.99 -15.25 -16.65
C ALA A 2 -44.25 -14.25 -15.76
N SER A 3 -44.94 -13.53 -14.89
CA SER A 3 -44.31 -12.61 -13.93
C SER A 3 -43.47 -13.34 -12.88
N THR A 4 -43.84 -14.56 -12.50
CA THR A 4 -43.06 -15.35 -11.54
C THR A 4 -41.72 -15.82 -12.15
N ILE A 5 -41.76 -16.21 -13.43
CA ILE A 5 -40.57 -16.62 -14.18
C ILE A 5 -39.62 -15.42 -14.37
N GLU A 6 -40.15 -14.27 -14.74
CA GLU A 6 -39.38 -13.03 -14.85
C GLU A 6 -38.73 -12.63 -13.54
N LEU A 7 -39.46 -12.76 -12.44
CA LEU A 7 -38.92 -12.49 -11.10
C LEU A 7 -37.77 -13.42 -10.75
N LEU A 8 -37.85 -14.71 -11.10
CA LEU A 8 -36.80 -15.70 -10.87
C LEU A 8 -35.55 -15.37 -11.69
N LEU A 9 -35.71 -15.03 -12.95
CA LEU A 9 -34.60 -14.64 -13.83
C LEU A 9 -33.94 -13.36 -13.33
N ASN A 10 -34.71 -12.39 -12.89
CA ASN A 10 -34.19 -11.15 -12.32
C ASN A 10 -33.41 -11.40 -11.03
N HIS A 11 -33.87 -12.34 -10.19
CA HIS A 11 -33.16 -12.73 -8.99
C HIS A 11 -31.82 -13.38 -9.30
N CYS A 12 -31.76 -14.26 -10.29
CA CYS A 12 -30.51 -14.90 -10.72
C CYS A 12 -29.51 -13.87 -11.24
N GLN A 13 -29.98 -12.93 -12.05
CA GLN A 13 -29.13 -11.86 -12.58
C GLN A 13 -28.59 -10.97 -11.48
N ARG A 14 -29.42 -10.60 -10.51
CA ARG A 14 -29.00 -9.82 -9.34
C ARG A 14 -28.00 -10.58 -8.49
N PHE A 15 -28.14 -11.88 -8.38
CA PHE A 15 -27.20 -12.72 -7.63
C PHE A 15 -25.80 -12.71 -8.27
N TYR A 16 -25.73 -12.85 -9.60
CA TYR A 16 -24.47 -12.77 -10.33
C TYR A 16 -23.84 -11.38 -10.21
N ASP A 17 -24.62 -10.33 -10.36
CA ASP A 17 -24.15 -8.95 -10.23
C ASP A 17 -23.63 -8.68 -8.82
N ARG A 18 -24.30 -9.22 -7.79
CA ARG A 18 -23.83 -9.11 -6.40
C ARG A 18 -22.52 -9.81 -6.16
N GLN A 19 -22.34 -11.01 -6.72
CA GLN A 19 -21.06 -11.73 -6.56
C GLN A 19 -19.91 -10.96 -7.21
N PHE A 20 -20.13 -10.43 -8.38
CA PHE A 20 -19.13 -9.65 -9.09
C PHE A 20 -18.78 -8.36 -8.34
N ILE A 21 -19.79 -7.62 -7.92
CA ILE A 21 -19.64 -6.39 -7.13
C ILE A 21 -18.96 -6.71 -5.79
N THR A 22 -19.32 -7.83 -5.16
CA THR A 22 -18.75 -8.24 -3.88
C THR A 22 -17.25 -8.52 -4.00
N ARG A 23 -16.80 -9.17 -5.08
CA ARG A 23 -15.37 -9.41 -5.32
C ARG A 23 -14.61 -8.11 -5.50
N GLU A 24 -15.12 -7.20 -6.30
CA GLU A 24 -14.51 -5.87 -6.49
C GLU A 24 -14.46 -5.10 -5.17
N ASN A 25 -15.53 -5.16 -4.39
CA ASN A 25 -15.60 -4.49 -3.11
C ASN A 25 -14.62 -5.10 -2.11
N ILE A 26 -14.47 -6.43 -2.10
CA ILE A 26 -13.50 -7.11 -1.23
C ILE A 26 -12.09 -6.70 -1.61
N ASN A 27 -11.77 -6.66 -2.91
CA ASN A 27 -10.45 -6.26 -3.38
C ASN A 27 -10.14 -4.81 -3.03
N LYS A 28 -11.11 -3.92 -3.19
CA LYS A 28 -10.96 -2.52 -2.79
C LYS A 28 -10.82 -2.38 -1.28
N ASP A 29 -11.57 -3.17 -0.53
CA ASP A 29 -11.47 -3.19 0.93
C ASP A 29 -10.07 -3.63 1.38
N ILE A 30 -9.53 -4.65 0.77
CA ILE A 30 -8.17 -5.11 1.06
C ILE A 30 -7.15 -4.02 0.74
N LEU A 31 -7.33 -3.32 -0.38
CA LEU A 31 -6.45 -2.21 -0.75
C LEU A 31 -6.50 -1.09 0.29
N VAL A 32 -7.68 -0.70 0.75
CA VAL A 32 -7.85 0.31 1.80
C VAL A 32 -7.22 -0.16 3.10
N ARG A 33 -7.42 -1.41 3.47
CA ARG A 33 -6.83 -1.99 4.69
C ARG A 33 -5.31 -2.03 4.59
N PHE A 34 -4.78 -2.31 3.42
CA PHE A 34 -3.33 -2.27 3.18
C PHE A 34 -2.78 -0.85 3.36
N GLU A 35 -3.43 0.15 2.78
CA GLU A 35 -3.03 1.54 2.94
C GLU A 35 -3.09 1.98 4.40
N ASN A 36 -4.16 1.62 5.10
CA ASN A 36 -4.29 1.91 6.53
C ASN A 36 -3.22 1.20 7.36
N LEU A 37 -2.91 -0.05 7.01
CA LEU A 37 -1.85 -0.81 7.67
C LEU A 37 -0.49 -0.11 7.54
N LEU A 38 -0.16 0.36 6.35
CA LEU A 38 1.08 1.08 6.11
C LEU A 38 1.09 2.42 6.85
N SER A 39 -0.03 3.15 6.82
CA SER A 39 -0.15 4.42 7.54
C SER A 39 0.07 4.23 9.04
N ASP A 40 -0.60 3.26 9.63
CA ASP A 40 -0.47 2.95 11.06
C ASP A 40 0.95 2.50 11.40
N TYR A 41 1.56 1.70 10.53
CA TYR A 41 2.94 1.24 10.71
C TYR A 41 3.91 2.41 10.82
N PHE A 42 3.81 3.38 9.91
CA PHE A 42 4.72 4.53 9.88
C PHE A 42 4.40 5.58 10.93
N GLU A 43 3.19 5.58 11.49
CA GLU A 43 2.84 6.44 12.62
C GLU A 43 3.29 5.84 13.96
N SER A 44 3.64 4.56 14.00
CA SER A 44 4.14 3.88 15.19
C SER A 44 5.67 3.96 15.25
N ASP A 45 6.25 3.34 16.29
CA ASP A 45 7.70 3.21 16.42
C ASP A 45 8.26 1.96 15.74
N GLN A 46 7.41 1.15 15.07
CA GLN A 46 7.84 -0.09 14.43
C GLN A 46 8.90 0.12 13.34
N PRO A 47 8.83 1.16 12.49
CA PRO A 47 9.90 1.38 11.51
C PRO A 47 11.27 1.51 12.14
N GLN A 48 11.37 2.19 13.28
CA GLN A 48 12.65 2.40 13.97
C GLN A 48 13.16 1.13 14.64
N THR A 49 12.27 0.27 15.12
CA THR A 49 12.65 -0.94 15.86
C THR A 49 12.75 -2.18 14.98
N VAL A 50 11.87 -2.32 13.99
CA VAL A 50 11.79 -3.51 13.12
C VAL A 50 12.39 -3.25 11.75
N GLY A 51 12.25 -2.03 11.22
CA GLY A 51 12.69 -1.65 9.88
C GLY A 51 11.52 -1.44 8.94
N LEU A 52 11.81 -1.42 7.66
CA LEU A 52 10.78 -1.22 6.63
C LEU A 52 9.81 -2.41 6.59
N PRO A 53 8.51 -2.16 6.36
CA PRO A 53 7.55 -3.25 6.22
C PRO A 53 7.82 -4.05 4.94
N SER A 54 7.65 -5.36 5.03
CA SER A 54 7.81 -6.27 3.90
C SER A 54 6.44 -6.62 3.31
N VAL A 55 6.46 -7.16 2.09
CA VAL A 55 5.26 -7.72 1.46
C VAL A 55 4.68 -8.85 2.32
N GLN A 56 5.55 -9.70 2.86
CA GLN A 56 5.11 -10.80 3.72
C GLN A 56 4.44 -10.28 5.00
N TYR A 57 5.00 -9.25 5.62
CA TYR A 57 4.40 -8.63 6.80
C TYR A 57 2.98 -8.14 6.50
N ALA A 58 2.81 -7.43 5.38
CA ALA A 58 1.50 -6.91 4.99
C ALA A 58 0.51 -8.04 4.71
N ALA A 59 0.94 -9.05 3.98
CA ALA A 59 0.09 -10.20 3.66
C ALA A 59 -0.34 -10.94 4.93
N ASP A 60 0.59 -11.17 5.86
CA ASP A 60 0.29 -11.84 7.13
C ASP A 60 -0.73 -11.05 7.95
N ARG A 61 -0.58 -9.74 8.01
CA ARG A 61 -1.51 -8.87 8.74
C ARG A 61 -2.91 -8.84 8.12
N LEU A 62 -2.99 -9.03 6.82
CA LEU A 62 -4.26 -9.09 6.09
C LEU A 62 -4.80 -10.51 5.97
N HIS A 63 -4.10 -11.49 6.56
CA HIS A 63 -4.47 -12.92 6.56
C HIS A 63 -4.56 -13.49 5.14
N LEU A 64 -3.62 -13.07 4.28
CA LEU A 64 -3.52 -13.53 2.90
C LEU A 64 -2.15 -14.14 2.65
N SER A 65 -2.07 -15.05 1.67
CA SER A 65 -0.76 -15.52 1.22
C SER A 65 -0.05 -14.39 0.47
N PRO A 66 1.30 -14.34 0.51
CA PRO A 66 2.05 -13.32 -0.23
C PRO A 66 1.75 -13.34 -1.72
N ASN A 67 1.59 -14.52 -2.32
CA ASN A 67 1.29 -14.64 -3.75
C ASN A 67 -0.08 -14.07 -4.10
N TYR A 68 -1.11 -14.43 -3.32
CA TYR A 68 -2.46 -13.92 -3.54
C TYR A 68 -2.51 -12.40 -3.34
N PHE A 69 -1.89 -11.93 -2.28
CA PHE A 69 -1.82 -10.49 -1.97
C PHE A 69 -1.10 -9.72 -3.09
N GLY A 70 0.04 -10.25 -3.54
CA GLY A 70 0.81 -9.62 -4.61
C GLY A 70 0.03 -9.52 -5.92
N ASP A 71 -0.65 -10.62 -6.29
CA ASP A 71 -1.47 -10.65 -7.50
C ASP A 71 -2.64 -9.65 -7.41
N LEU A 72 -3.27 -9.56 -6.24
CA LEU A 72 -4.38 -8.65 -6.00
C LEU A 72 -3.92 -7.19 -6.14
N ILE A 73 -2.81 -6.84 -5.51
CA ILE A 73 -2.28 -5.47 -5.56
C ILE A 73 -1.90 -5.10 -7.00
N LYS A 74 -1.25 -6.02 -7.72
CA LYS A 74 -0.88 -5.77 -9.11
C LYS A 74 -2.10 -5.58 -10.00
N LYS A 75 -3.15 -6.36 -9.79
CA LYS A 75 -4.39 -6.24 -10.53
C LYS A 75 -5.10 -4.91 -10.26
N GLU A 76 -5.16 -4.49 -9.01
CA GLU A 76 -5.88 -3.28 -8.62
C GLU A 76 -5.10 -1.99 -8.88
N THR A 77 -3.77 -2.02 -8.76
CA THR A 77 -2.96 -0.80 -8.86
C THR A 77 -2.08 -0.74 -10.11
N GLY A 78 -1.85 -1.87 -10.77
CA GLY A 78 -0.90 -1.98 -11.88
C GLY A 78 0.55 -2.08 -11.42
N LYS A 79 0.80 -2.03 -10.12
CA LYS A 79 2.16 -2.07 -9.55
C LYS A 79 2.28 -3.26 -8.59
N SER A 80 3.50 -3.78 -8.43
CA SER A 80 3.72 -4.86 -7.48
C SER A 80 3.50 -4.36 -6.05
N ALA A 81 3.27 -5.29 -5.12
CA ALA A 81 3.13 -4.94 -3.71
C ALA A 81 4.39 -4.27 -3.18
N GLN A 82 5.57 -4.74 -3.60
CA GLN A 82 6.85 -4.15 -3.21
C GLN A 82 6.97 -2.69 -3.70
N GLU A 83 6.62 -2.44 -4.95
CA GLU A 83 6.61 -1.08 -5.49
C GLU A 83 5.63 -0.18 -4.75
N SER A 84 4.46 -0.71 -4.41
CA SER A 84 3.43 0.04 -3.68
C SER A 84 3.94 0.45 -2.29
N ILE A 85 4.64 -0.44 -1.60
CA ILE A 85 5.27 -0.13 -0.30
C ILE A 85 6.34 0.95 -0.48
N GLN A 86 7.19 0.81 -1.50
CA GLN A 86 8.25 1.79 -1.77
C GLN A 86 7.69 3.17 -2.07
N LEU A 87 6.62 3.26 -2.85
CA LEU A 87 5.95 4.52 -3.15
C LEU A 87 5.36 5.15 -1.89
N PHE A 88 4.77 4.34 -1.02
CA PHE A 88 4.23 4.82 0.25
C PHE A 88 5.34 5.39 1.14
N VAL A 89 6.47 4.69 1.24
CA VAL A 89 7.64 5.14 2.00
C VAL A 89 8.13 6.49 1.48
N ILE A 90 8.21 6.65 0.16
CA ILE A 90 8.68 7.90 -0.45
C ILE A 90 7.70 9.05 -0.18
N GLU A 91 6.40 8.80 -0.21
CA GLU A 91 5.43 9.83 0.15
C GLU A 91 5.58 10.26 1.61
N LYS A 92 5.82 9.32 2.51
CA LYS A 92 6.12 9.64 3.92
C LYS A 92 7.43 10.40 4.06
N ALA A 93 8.44 10.05 3.27
CA ALA A 93 9.71 10.77 3.26
C ALA A 93 9.51 12.23 2.84
N LYS A 94 8.71 12.46 1.80
CA LYS A 94 8.40 13.82 1.35
C LYS A 94 7.76 14.64 2.46
N GLU A 95 6.77 14.07 3.16
CA GLU A 95 6.09 14.75 4.27
C GLU A 95 7.08 15.14 5.37
N ARG A 96 7.97 14.22 5.77
CA ARG A 96 8.91 14.45 6.85
C ARG A 96 10.05 15.38 6.46
N LEU A 97 10.39 15.45 5.18
CA LEU A 97 11.41 16.37 4.68
C LEU A 97 10.97 17.85 4.75
N TYR A 98 9.68 18.13 4.89
CA TYR A 98 9.20 19.48 5.14
C TYR A 98 9.68 20.04 6.47
N ASP A 99 9.98 19.18 7.44
CA ASP A 99 10.53 19.62 8.72
C ASP A 99 12.03 19.91 8.55
N GLU A 100 12.36 21.20 8.46
CA GLU A 100 13.74 21.67 8.24
C GLU A 100 14.66 21.32 9.42
N ASN A 101 14.11 21.05 10.60
CA ASN A 101 14.90 20.66 11.78
C ASN A 101 15.40 19.23 11.71
N LYS A 102 14.86 18.41 10.82
CA LYS A 102 15.30 17.03 10.66
C LYS A 102 16.28 16.91 9.51
N THR A 103 17.36 16.17 9.75
CA THR A 103 18.31 15.84 8.68
C THR A 103 17.73 14.71 7.81
N VAL A 104 18.25 14.56 6.60
CA VAL A 104 17.87 13.45 5.72
C VAL A 104 18.18 12.11 6.40
N SER A 105 19.30 12.03 7.12
CA SER A 105 19.66 10.83 7.87
C SER A 105 18.64 10.49 8.96
N GLU A 106 18.18 11.49 9.70
CA GLU A 106 17.14 11.30 10.73
C GLU A 106 15.84 10.79 10.10
N VAL A 107 15.43 11.37 8.99
CA VAL A 107 14.23 10.93 8.26
C VAL A 107 14.38 9.48 7.81
N ALA A 108 15.55 9.12 7.29
CA ALA A 108 15.81 7.74 6.84
C ALA A 108 15.67 6.74 8.00
N TYR A 109 16.28 7.04 9.15
CA TYR A 109 16.19 6.16 10.31
C TYR A 109 14.76 6.08 10.87
N GLU A 110 14.04 7.18 10.89
CA GLU A 110 12.64 7.19 11.34
C GLU A 110 11.74 6.31 10.45
N LEU A 111 12.05 6.26 9.16
CA LEU A 111 11.28 5.46 8.20
C LEU A 111 11.67 3.98 8.21
N GLY A 112 12.75 3.60 8.91
CA GLY A 112 13.17 2.22 9.02
C GLY A 112 14.28 1.81 8.08
N PHE A 113 14.92 2.75 7.39
CA PHE A 113 16.10 2.44 6.59
C PHE A 113 17.29 2.16 7.52
N LYS A 114 18.02 1.11 7.21
CA LYS A 114 19.22 0.77 7.98
C LYS A 114 20.35 1.76 7.73
N TYR A 115 20.43 2.26 6.49
CA TYR A 115 21.45 3.24 6.08
C TYR A 115 20.80 4.38 5.32
N PRO A 116 21.19 5.63 5.59
CA PRO A 116 20.58 6.80 4.90
C PRO A 116 20.71 6.77 3.39
N HIS A 117 21.80 6.21 2.86
CA HIS A 117 21.99 6.16 1.41
C HIS A 117 20.98 5.28 0.70
N HIS A 118 20.37 4.32 1.40
CA HIS A 118 19.29 3.50 0.82
C HIS A 118 18.04 4.35 0.55
N LEU A 119 17.72 5.26 1.47
CA LEU A 119 16.63 6.22 1.22
C LEU A 119 16.96 7.12 0.02
N SER A 120 18.18 7.65 -0.03
CA SER A 120 18.58 8.55 -1.12
C SER A 120 18.49 7.88 -2.48
N ARG A 121 18.91 6.62 -2.57
CA ARG A 121 18.81 5.85 -3.82
C ARG A 121 17.37 5.62 -4.24
N LEU A 122 16.54 5.18 -3.31
CA LEU A 122 15.14 4.92 -3.60
C LEU A 122 14.41 6.20 -3.96
N PHE A 123 14.67 7.27 -3.23
CA PHE A 123 14.08 8.59 -3.49
C PHE A 123 14.44 9.09 -4.88
N LYS A 124 15.71 8.99 -5.25
CA LYS A 124 16.17 9.40 -6.58
C LYS A 124 15.53 8.55 -7.68
N LYS A 125 15.39 7.25 -7.44
CA LYS A 125 14.76 6.33 -8.40
C LYS A 125 13.29 6.69 -8.64
N VAL A 126 12.56 7.04 -7.58
CA VAL A 126 11.11 7.29 -7.65
C VAL A 126 10.81 8.74 -8.03
N VAL A 127 11.51 9.71 -7.43
CA VAL A 127 11.21 11.14 -7.59
C VAL A 127 12.05 11.77 -8.71
N GLY A 128 13.22 11.22 -9.00
CA GLY A 128 14.14 11.76 -10.00
C GLY A 128 15.19 12.70 -9.46
N MET A 129 15.17 12.98 -8.15
CA MET A 129 16.15 13.82 -7.49
C MET A 129 16.45 13.28 -6.09
N THR A 130 17.58 13.69 -5.51
CA THR A 130 17.93 13.28 -4.15
C THR A 130 17.06 14.00 -3.12
N PRO A 131 16.95 13.47 -1.88
CA PRO A 131 16.22 14.17 -0.83
C PRO A 131 16.73 15.59 -0.55
N ASN A 132 18.05 15.80 -0.62
CA ASN A 132 18.64 17.12 -0.45
C ASN A 132 18.21 18.07 -1.55
N GLU A 133 18.23 17.63 -2.80
CA GLU A 133 17.75 18.42 -3.93
C GLU A 133 16.28 18.73 -3.83
N TYR A 134 15.48 17.77 -3.38
CA TYR A 134 14.04 17.94 -3.18
C TYR A 134 13.74 19.01 -2.12
N ARG A 135 14.53 19.04 -1.05
CA ARG A 135 14.36 19.99 0.06
C ARG A 135 14.72 21.42 -0.34
N MET A 136 15.61 21.57 -1.31
CA MET A 136 15.97 22.88 -1.85
C MET A 136 14.86 23.41 -2.75
#